data_3b002b2ce26049d6ac39e9161c5f47da
#
_entry.id   3b002b2ce26049d6ac39e9161c5f47da
#
_cell.length_a   1.000
_cell.length_b   1.000
_cell.length_c   1.000
_cell.angle_alpha   90.00
_cell.angle_beta   90.00
_cell.angle_gamma   90.00
#
_symmetry.space_group_name_H-M   'P 1'
#
loop_
_entity.id
_entity.type
_entity.pdbx_description
1 polymer ?
#
loop_
_entity_poly.entity_id
_entity_poly.type
_entity_poly.pdbx_seq_one_letter_code
_entity_poly.pdbx_strand_id
1 'polypeptide(L)' 'MKVYRDELLKMLKEHAYKKGEFTLSSGRKTDHYINCKPVTLDGRGLAIVSAMLAECIEDDSVAVAGLTLGADPLV' A
#
# COMPACT_ATOMS: atom_id res chain seq x y z
N MET A 1 -6.70 0.50 -15.70
CA MET A 1 -6.76 0.58 -14.23
C MET A 1 -6.80 1.98 -13.66
N LYS A 2 -7.15 2.97 -14.48
CA LYS A 2 -7.23 4.36 -14.01
C LYS A 2 -8.27 4.52 -12.88
N VAL A 3 -9.41 3.85 -12.97
CA VAL A 3 -10.46 3.92 -11.95
C VAL A 3 -9.95 3.39 -10.60
N TYR A 4 -9.23 2.28 -10.60
CA TYR A 4 -8.64 1.72 -9.38
C TYR A 4 -7.54 2.61 -8.83
N ARG A 5 -6.76 3.23 -9.70
CA ARG A 5 -5.72 4.17 -9.27
C ARG A 5 -6.30 5.38 -8.56
N ASP A 6 -7.36 5.96 -9.09
CA ASP A 6 -8.03 7.11 -8.49
C ASP A 6 -8.66 6.75 -7.14
N GLU A 7 -9.33 5.61 -7.06
CA GLU A 7 -9.91 5.10 -5.82
C GLU A 7 -8.83 4.81 -4.77
N LEU A 8 -7.73 4.19 -5.18
CA LEU A 8 -6.59 3.91 -4.28
C LEU A 8 -5.98 5.20 -3.75
N LEU A 9 -5.79 6.18 -4.61
CA LEU A 9 -5.25 7.49 -4.19
C LEU A 9 -6.12 8.13 -3.13
N LYS A 10 -7.44 8.08 -3.29
CA LYS A 10 -8.39 8.59 -2.31
C LYS A 10 -8.28 7.85 -0.97
N MET A 11 -8.20 6.52 -1.00
CA MET A 11 -8.04 5.71 0.21
C MET A 11 -6.72 6.00 0.92
N LEU A 12 -5.63 6.19 0.18
CA LEU A 12 -4.33 6.53 0.76
C LEU A 12 -4.37 7.90 1.44
N LYS A 13 -5.03 8.87 0.84
CA LYS A 13 -5.18 10.20 1.45
C LYS A 13 -6.02 10.16 2.72
N GLU A 14 -7.07 9.36 2.75
CA GLU A 14 -7.99 9.30 3.88
C GLU A 14 -7.46 8.45 5.04
N HIS A 15 -6.75 7.36 4.77
CA HIS A 15 -6.44 6.34 5.77
C HIS A 15 -4.95 6.10 6.00
N ALA A 16 -4.10 6.38 5.03
CA ALA A 16 -2.67 6.10 5.12
C ALA A 16 -1.82 7.34 5.39
N TYR A 17 -2.19 8.47 4.81
CA TYR A 17 -1.44 9.71 4.93
C TYR A 17 -1.85 10.49 6.17
N LYS A 18 -0.85 10.92 6.95
CA LYS A 18 -1.05 11.79 8.10
C LYS A 18 -0.10 12.96 8.03
N LYS A 19 -0.62 14.15 8.34
CA LYS A 19 0.16 15.37 8.45
C LYS A 19 0.28 15.76 9.92
N GLY A 20 1.47 16.18 10.32
CA GLY A 20 1.76 16.55 11.71
C GLY A 20 3.22 16.35 12.01
N GLU A 21 3.59 16.46 13.27
CA GLU A 21 4.96 16.23 13.71
C GLU A 21 5.13 14.76 14.12
N PHE A 22 6.00 14.04 13.41
CA PHE A 22 6.26 12.62 13.67
C PHE A 22 7.76 12.38 13.81
N THR A 23 8.13 11.48 14.71
CA THR A 23 9.50 11.02 14.86
C THR A 23 9.63 9.63 14.23
N LEU A 24 10.53 9.52 13.24
CA LEU A 24 10.80 8.24 12.57
C LEU A 24 11.66 7.34 13.46
N SER A 25 11.70 6.04 13.15
CA SER A 25 12.53 5.08 13.86
C SER A 25 14.02 5.42 13.80
N SER A 26 14.46 6.16 12.79
CA SER A 26 15.83 6.69 12.66
C SER A 26 16.13 7.87 13.59
N GLY A 27 15.13 8.38 14.31
CA GLY A 27 15.26 9.57 15.15
C GLY A 27 14.99 10.88 14.42
N ARG A 28 14.84 10.84 13.10
CA ARG A 28 14.51 12.03 12.30
C ARG A 28 13.05 12.43 12.51
N LYS A 29 12.80 13.73 12.51
CA LYS A 29 11.44 14.28 12.53
C LYS A 29 10.96 14.59 11.11
N THR A 30 9.68 14.34 10.86
CA THR A 30 9.03 14.68 9.62
C THR A 30 7.65 15.24 9.89
N ASP A 31 7.13 16.04 8.98
CA ASP A 31 5.76 16.56 9.03
C ASP A 31 4.77 15.70 8.26
N HIS A 32 5.25 14.64 7.62
CA HIS A 32 4.44 13.68 6.87
C HIS A 32 4.70 12.26 7.36
N TYR A 33 3.64 11.47 7.45
CA TYR A 33 3.73 10.06 7.78
C TYR A 33 2.75 9.27 6.91
N ILE A 34 3.24 8.20 6.28
CA ILE A 34 2.43 7.31 5.46
C ILE A 34 2.55 5.90 6.02
N ASN A 35 1.42 5.31 6.41
CA ASN A 35 1.31 3.91 6.77
C ASN A 35 0.22 3.28 5.92
N CYS A 36 0.60 2.41 4.99
CA CYS A 36 -0.32 1.80 4.05
C CYS A 36 -1.14 0.65 4.64
N LYS A 37 -0.81 0.13 5.82
CA LYS A 37 -1.52 -1.00 6.41
C LYS A 37 -3.04 -0.79 6.57
N PRO A 38 -3.55 0.38 6.97
CA PRO A 38 -4.99 0.59 6.99
C PRO A 38 -5.68 0.40 5.63
N VAL A 39 -4.94 0.59 4.54
CA VAL A 39 -5.44 0.39 3.17
C VAL A 39 -5.19 -1.04 2.70
N THR A 40 -3.96 -1.54 2.83
CA THR A 40 -3.59 -2.85 2.28
C THR A 40 -4.20 -4.02 3.06
N LEU A 41 -4.59 -3.82 4.31
CA LEU A 41 -5.28 -4.83 5.12
C LEU A 41 -6.79 -4.66 5.14
N ASP A 42 -7.32 -3.58 4.56
CA ASP A 42 -8.76 -3.41 4.32
C ASP A 42 -9.18 -4.23 3.10
N GLY A 43 -10.37 -4.85 3.17
CA GLY A 43 -10.84 -5.73 2.09
C GLY A 43 -10.86 -5.06 0.72
N ARG A 44 -11.40 -3.84 0.62
CA ARG A 44 -11.44 -3.10 -0.66
C ARG A 44 -10.06 -2.62 -1.07
N GLY A 45 -9.28 -2.08 -0.14
CA GLY A 45 -7.91 -1.63 -0.39
C GLY A 45 -7.01 -2.76 -0.85
N LEU A 46 -7.10 -3.92 -0.19
CA LEU A 46 -6.35 -5.11 -0.58
C LEU A 46 -6.72 -5.57 -1.99
N ALA A 47 -8.02 -5.62 -2.30
CA ALA A 47 -8.49 -6.04 -3.63
C ALA A 47 -7.93 -5.12 -4.73
N ILE A 48 -7.95 -3.80 -4.52
CA ILE A 48 -7.45 -2.83 -5.50
C ILE A 48 -5.93 -2.95 -5.67
N VAL A 49 -5.18 -2.96 -4.57
CA VAL A 49 -3.71 -3.04 -4.63
C VAL A 49 -3.27 -4.34 -5.26
N SER A 50 -3.88 -5.46 -4.88
CA SER A 50 -3.55 -6.77 -5.43
C SER A 50 -3.83 -6.84 -6.94
N ALA A 51 -4.97 -6.29 -7.40
CA ALA A 51 -5.30 -6.25 -8.82
C ALA A 51 -4.30 -5.41 -9.61
N MET A 52 -3.88 -4.27 -9.07
CA MET A 52 -2.88 -3.40 -9.72
C MET A 52 -1.50 -4.05 -9.75
N LEU A 53 -1.09 -4.72 -8.67
CA LEU A 53 0.18 -5.45 -8.64
C LEU A 53 0.18 -6.63 -9.62
N ALA A 54 -0.96 -7.33 -9.74
CA ALA A 54 -1.08 -8.46 -10.66
C ALA A 54 -0.84 -8.05 -12.12
N GLU A 55 -1.18 -6.84 -12.51
CA GLU A 55 -0.90 -6.31 -13.85
C GLU A 55 0.58 -6.12 -14.12
N CYS A 56 1.40 -5.98 -13.08
CA CYS A 56 2.85 -5.81 -13.21
C CYS A 56 3.58 -7.15 -13.36
N ILE A 57 2.89 -8.28 -13.15
CA ILE A 57 3.51 -9.60 -13.23
C ILE A 57 3.70 -9.99 -14.70
N GLU A 58 4.90 -10.44 -15.04
CA GLU A 58 5.19 -10.94 -16.38
C GLU A 58 4.56 -12.31 -16.61
N ASP A 59 4.15 -12.59 -17.86
CA ASP A 59 3.41 -13.80 -18.21
C ASP A 59 4.16 -15.10 -17.90
N ASP A 60 5.49 -15.06 -17.91
CA ASP A 60 6.32 -16.23 -17.62
C ASP A 60 6.71 -16.38 -16.15
N SER A 61 6.18 -15.51 -15.29
CA SER A 61 6.41 -15.61 -13.84
C SER A 61 5.71 -16.83 -13.26
N VAL A 62 6.43 -17.59 -12.43
CA VAL A 62 5.92 -18.81 -11.80
C VAL A 62 5.72 -18.69 -10.29
N ALA A 63 6.22 -17.61 -9.67
CA ALA A 63 6.11 -17.40 -8.24
C ALA A 63 6.14 -15.91 -7.89
N VAL A 64 5.51 -15.56 -6.77
CA VAL A 64 5.51 -14.23 -6.19
C VAL A 64 5.86 -14.34 -4.71
N ALA A 65 6.66 -13.42 -4.20
CA ALA A 65 7.07 -13.42 -2.81
C ALA A 65 7.11 -12.00 -2.23
N GLY A 66 6.99 -11.89 -0.94
CA GLY A 66 7.11 -10.64 -0.23
C GLY A 66 7.59 -10.85 1.20
N LEU A 67 8.16 -9.81 1.81
CA LEU A 67 8.68 -9.87 3.16
C LEU A 67 7.66 -9.36 4.17
N THR A 68 7.57 -10.06 5.30
CA THR A 68 6.79 -9.71 6.49
C THR A 68 5.28 -9.78 6.31
N LEU A 69 4.58 -9.67 7.44
CA LEU A 69 3.13 -9.74 7.50
C LEU A 69 2.44 -8.66 6.65
N GLY A 70 3.05 -7.48 6.53
CA GLY A 70 2.48 -6.40 5.72
C GLY A 70 2.37 -6.74 4.24
N ALA A 71 3.27 -7.59 3.72
CA ALA A 71 3.26 -8.03 2.33
C ALA A 71 2.45 -9.31 2.10
N ASP A 72 2.27 -10.15 3.12
CA ASP A 72 1.62 -11.46 2.98
C ASP A 72 0.24 -11.39 2.29
N PRO A 73 -0.67 -10.48 2.64
CA PRO A 73 -1.97 -10.40 1.98
C PRO A 73 -1.88 -10.02 0.50
N LEU A 74 -0.81 -9.32 0.09
CA LEU A 74 -0.61 -8.89 -1.29
C LEU A 74 -0.05 -10.01 -2.18
N VAL A 75 0.67 -10.93 -1.60
CA VAL A 75 1.28 -12.06 -2.30
C VAL A 75 0.20 -13.06 -2.76
#